data_af55f8ec61cc85316008607b6fa2bbd7
#
_entry.id   af55f8ec61cc85316008607b6fa2bbd7
#
_cell.length_a   1.000
_cell.length_b   1.000
_cell.length_c   1.000
_cell.angle_alpha   90.00
_cell.angle_beta   90.00
_cell.angle_gamma   90.00
#
_symmetry.space_group_name_H-M   'P 1'
#
loop_
_entity.id
_entity.type
_entity.pdbx_description
1 polymer ?
#
loop_
_entity_poly.entity_id
_entity_poly.type
_entity_poly.pdbx_seq_one_letter_code
_entity_poly.pdbx_strand_id
1 'polypeptide(L)'
;MKRLLRAFSHEDTYRWFETNGVRLVTQDDQCVFPQSQDALEIVDKLLSLMRSKGGRLHTGCRVASLTQGEEGFTLHFSQNLRAPEHADRVLVTTGGSPQGKGLALFANLQIETVAPVPSLYGLCLPGHPLTQFTGMVIPDVTIGIAGTKHRAQGPLLITHWGLSGPAILKLSAYAARHLHESGFRAPLTINWMGTEHEEETTGMLMQMATEYPQRQIANVYPPHLGSRLWLYLLSQSGLNPSRRWAEVGRKGLHRLASTLTCHTVEANGKNRHKEEFVTCGGVALTNINPSTLECRTHPGLYFAGEVLDVDAITGGFNLQAAWTMGYVAAKHIGMEESSKVAKK
;
A
#
# COMPACT_ATOMS: atom_id res chain seq x y z
N MET A 1 15.35 4.86 2.69
CA MET A 1 14.31 5.49 3.55
C MET A 1 14.78 5.83 4.98
N LYS A 2 15.36 4.93 5.81
CA LYS A 2 15.74 5.24 7.22
C LYS A 2 16.59 6.53 7.37
N ARG A 3 17.54 6.79 6.46
CA ARG A 3 18.36 8.01 6.48
C ARG A 3 17.55 9.26 6.15
N LEU A 4 16.65 9.20 5.18
CA LEU A 4 15.79 10.31 4.77
C LEU A 4 14.81 10.68 5.88
N LEU A 5 14.18 9.68 6.52
CA LEU A 5 13.26 9.88 7.65
C LEU A 5 13.91 10.51 8.88
N ARG A 6 15.25 10.42 9.03
CA ARG A 6 15.98 11.18 10.07
C ARG A 6 16.13 12.67 9.73
N ALA A 7 16.07 13.04 8.45
CA ALA A 7 16.15 14.43 8.01
C ALA A 7 14.78 15.13 8.07
N PHE A 8 13.69 14.38 7.88
CA PHE A 8 12.32 14.86 8.00
C PHE A 8 11.39 13.68 8.33
N SER A 9 11.02 13.57 9.59
CA SER A 9 10.23 12.48 10.16
C SER A 9 8.72 12.72 10.03
N HIS A 10 7.91 11.76 10.48
CA HIS A 10 6.46 11.94 10.63
C HIS A 10 6.11 13.02 11.66
N GLU A 11 6.90 13.16 12.72
CA GLU A 11 6.72 14.23 13.72
C GLU A 11 7.00 15.60 13.11
N ASP A 12 8.01 15.70 12.23
CA ASP A 12 8.32 16.93 11.50
C ASP A 12 7.20 17.28 10.52
N THR A 13 6.63 16.28 9.84
CA THR A 13 5.46 16.44 8.96
C THR A 13 4.26 16.94 9.76
N TYR A 14 3.96 16.33 10.91
CA TYR A 14 2.88 16.73 11.79
C TYR A 14 3.04 18.20 12.21
N ARG A 15 4.19 18.54 12.76
CA ARG A 15 4.54 19.90 13.19
C ARG A 15 4.47 20.90 12.03
N TRP A 16 4.93 20.50 10.85
CA TRP A 16 4.90 21.36 9.67
C TRP A 16 3.47 21.75 9.28
N PHE A 17 2.55 20.80 9.22
CA PHE A 17 1.15 21.08 8.89
C PHE A 17 0.47 21.93 9.96
N GLU A 18 0.68 21.63 11.24
CA GLU A 18 0.10 22.43 12.33
C GLU A 18 0.63 23.87 12.33
N THR A 19 1.93 24.07 12.17
CA THR A 19 2.55 25.41 12.06
C THR A 19 2.00 26.21 10.88
N ASN A 20 1.58 25.52 9.83
CA ASN A 20 0.96 26.15 8.67
C ASN A 20 -0.58 26.23 8.77
N GLY A 21 -1.16 25.95 9.93
CA GLY A 21 -2.57 26.19 10.24
C GLY A 21 -3.52 25.07 9.80
N VAL A 22 -3.02 23.85 9.59
CA VAL A 22 -3.84 22.64 9.42
C VAL A 22 -3.92 21.92 10.76
N ARG A 23 -5.10 21.80 11.33
CA ARG A 23 -5.31 21.01 12.55
C ARG A 23 -5.33 19.52 12.21
N LEU A 24 -4.57 18.71 12.95
CA LEU A 24 -4.44 17.28 12.73
C LEU A 24 -5.06 16.48 13.87
N VAL A 25 -5.52 15.27 13.58
CA VAL A 25 -6.01 14.29 14.55
C VAL A 25 -5.34 12.94 14.27
N THR A 26 -4.86 12.29 15.35
CA THR A 26 -4.35 10.92 15.29
C THR A 26 -5.46 9.96 15.65
N GLN A 27 -5.74 9.00 14.78
CA GLN A 27 -6.76 7.95 15.00
C GLN A 27 -6.17 6.79 15.83
N ASP A 28 -7.02 5.87 16.28
CA ASP A 28 -6.63 4.73 17.12
C ASP A 28 -5.61 3.81 16.45
N ASP A 29 -5.62 3.72 15.12
CA ASP A 29 -4.66 2.99 14.30
C ASP A 29 -3.34 3.75 14.04
N GLN A 30 -3.13 4.88 14.73
CA GLN A 30 -1.99 5.79 14.60
C GLN A 30 -1.90 6.50 13.23
N CYS A 31 -2.92 6.40 12.38
CA CYS A 31 -3.01 7.21 11.18
C CYS A 31 -3.39 8.66 11.51
N VAL A 32 -2.77 9.62 10.83
CA VAL A 32 -3.00 11.05 11.03
C VAL A 32 -3.80 11.62 9.87
N PHE A 33 -4.85 12.36 10.20
CA PHE A 33 -5.73 13.03 9.23
C PHE A 33 -5.93 14.50 9.61
N PRO A 34 -6.34 15.36 8.65
CA PRO A 34 -6.84 16.66 9.01
C PRO A 34 -8.10 16.53 9.89
N GLN A 35 -8.28 17.43 10.85
CA GLN A 35 -9.44 17.40 11.75
C GLN A 35 -10.76 17.50 11.00
N SER A 36 -10.77 18.21 9.86
CA SER A 36 -11.92 18.30 8.95
C SER A 36 -12.30 16.97 8.28
N GLN A 37 -11.43 15.96 8.29
CA GLN A 37 -11.54 14.71 7.51
C GLN A 37 -11.67 14.95 6.00
N ASP A 38 -11.28 16.12 5.51
CA ASP A 38 -11.28 16.51 4.09
C ASP A 38 -9.85 16.58 3.56
N ALA A 39 -9.51 15.71 2.61
CA ALA A 39 -8.20 15.70 1.96
C ALA A 39 -7.91 16.99 1.16
N LEU A 40 -8.94 17.70 0.72
CA LEU A 40 -8.78 18.97 0.00
C LEU A 40 -8.15 20.06 0.88
N GLU A 41 -8.37 20.04 2.20
CA GLU A 41 -7.70 20.96 3.11
C GLU A 41 -6.16 20.89 2.98
N ILE A 42 -5.61 19.70 2.87
CA ILE A 42 -4.17 19.47 2.66
C ILE A 42 -3.72 20.03 1.30
N VAL A 43 -4.47 19.73 0.24
CA VAL A 43 -4.15 20.18 -1.12
C VAL A 43 -4.19 21.71 -1.21
N ASP A 44 -5.25 22.32 -0.71
CA ASP A 44 -5.44 23.77 -0.74
C ASP A 44 -4.37 24.51 0.07
N LYS A 45 -3.99 23.95 1.23
CA LYS A 45 -2.91 24.51 2.04
C LYS A 45 -1.59 24.49 1.28
N LEU A 46 -1.22 23.35 0.66
CA LEU A 46 0.02 23.25 -0.11
C LEU A 46 0.03 24.21 -1.31
N LEU A 47 -1.07 24.30 -2.04
CA LEU A 47 -1.21 25.22 -3.18
C LEU A 47 -1.14 26.70 -2.74
N SER A 48 -1.78 27.04 -1.63
CA SER A 48 -1.75 28.39 -1.07
C SER A 48 -0.32 28.80 -0.67
N LEU A 49 0.40 27.92 0.03
CA LEU A 49 1.79 28.17 0.42
C LEU A 49 2.72 28.27 -0.79
N MET A 50 2.55 27.42 -1.79
CA MET A 50 3.32 27.49 -3.03
C MET A 50 3.14 28.88 -3.71
N ARG A 51 1.88 29.31 -3.87
CA ARG A 51 1.56 30.61 -4.50
C ARG A 51 2.08 31.79 -3.69
N SER A 52 1.96 31.77 -2.37
CA SER A 52 2.46 32.84 -1.49
C SER A 52 3.98 33.04 -1.57
N LYS A 53 4.70 31.97 -1.99
CA LYS A 53 6.15 31.99 -2.20
C LYS A 53 6.55 32.22 -3.67
N GLY A 54 5.62 32.63 -4.53
CA GLY A 54 5.88 32.95 -5.94
C GLY A 54 5.87 31.73 -6.87
N GLY A 55 5.53 30.53 -6.38
CA GLY A 55 5.40 29.33 -7.21
C GLY A 55 4.24 29.46 -8.19
N ARG A 56 4.42 28.94 -9.41
CA ARG A 56 3.41 28.96 -10.48
C ARG A 56 2.95 27.53 -10.77
N LEU A 57 1.64 27.32 -10.87
CA LEU A 57 1.05 26.06 -11.27
C LEU A 57 0.48 26.18 -12.70
N HIS A 58 0.94 25.31 -13.59
CA HIS A 58 0.43 25.17 -14.95
C HIS A 58 -0.25 23.82 -15.09
N THR A 59 -1.57 23.81 -15.15
CA THR A 59 -2.36 22.61 -15.41
C THR A 59 -2.53 22.35 -16.90
N GLY A 60 -2.85 21.12 -17.30
CA GLY A 60 -2.99 20.75 -18.70
C GLY A 60 -1.66 20.70 -19.49
N CYS A 61 -0.53 20.87 -18.83
CA CYS A 61 0.81 20.93 -19.44
C CYS A 61 1.58 19.62 -19.17
N ARG A 62 1.31 18.59 -19.98
CA ARG A 62 2.03 17.32 -19.84
C ARG A 62 3.42 17.44 -20.47
N VAL A 63 4.46 17.24 -19.67
CA VAL A 63 5.83 17.08 -20.13
C VAL A 63 5.95 15.70 -20.81
N ALA A 64 6.40 15.68 -22.04
CA ALA A 64 6.56 14.46 -22.86
C ALA A 64 7.97 13.90 -22.79
N SER A 65 8.99 14.78 -22.75
CA SER A 65 10.40 14.40 -22.63
C SER A 65 11.23 15.50 -22.00
N LEU A 66 12.38 15.10 -21.46
CA LEU A 66 13.43 15.96 -20.98
C LEU A 66 14.68 15.78 -21.83
N THR A 67 15.37 16.88 -22.11
CA THR A 67 16.71 16.85 -22.70
C THR A 67 17.65 17.68 -21.82
N GLN A 68 18.84 17.19 -21.57
CA GLN A 68 19.86 17.90 -20.82
C GLN A 68 20.74 18.70 -21.80
N GLY A 69 20.94 20.00 -21.52
CA GLY A 69 21.87 20.88 -22.19
C GLY A 69 23.07 21.19 -21.31
N GLU A 70 23.92 22.15 -21.75
CA GLU A 70 25.12 22.59 -20.99
C GLU A 70 24.73 23.32 -19.69
N GLU A 71 23.62 24.07 -19.69
CA GLU A 71 23.23 24.95 -18.58
C GLU A 71 21.88 24.50 -17.92
N GLY A 72 21.48 23.23 -18.03
CA GLY A 72 20.25 22.74 -17.42
C GLY A 72 19.44 21.82 -18.32
N PHE A 73 18.13 21.92 -18.26
CA PHE A 73 17.20 21.01 -18.91
C PHE A 73 16.20 21.75 -19.79
N THR A 74 15.83 21.15 -20.91
CA THR A 74 14.69 21.59 -21.72
C THR A 74 13.54 20.61 -21.56
N LEU A 75 12.37 21.14 -21.17
CA LEU A 75 11.13 20.42 -21.04
C LEU A 75 10.34 20.51 -22.35
N HIS A 76 10.03 19.37 -22.95
CA HIS A 76 9.19 19.29 -24.14
C HIS A 76 7.78 18.84 -23.75
N PHE A 77 6.76 19.56 -24.23
CA PHE A 77 5.38 19.31 -23.86
C PHE A 77 4.64 18.46 -24.93
N SER A 78 3.67 17.66 -24.50
CA SER A 78 2.82 16.91 -25.41
C SER A 78 1.98 17.86 -26.28
N GLN A 79 1.73 17.44 -27.53
CA GLN A 79 0.79 18.08 -28.46
C GLN A 79 1.17 19.47 -29.02
N ASN A 80 2.42 19.92 -28.92
CA ASN A 80 2.90 21.22 -29.42
C ASN A 80 2.05 22.44 -28.98
N LEU A 81 1.23 22.30 -27.93
CA LEU A 81 0.38 23.36 -27.39
C LEU A 81 1.18 24.41 -26.59
N ARG A 82 2.41 24.08 -26.25
CA ARG A 82 3.32 24.94 -25.47
C ARG A 82 4.72 24.79 -26.04
N ALA A 83 5.42 25.93 -26.17
CA ALA A 83 6.82 25.95 -26.55
C ALA A 83 7.67 25.23 -25.48
N PRO A 84 8.80 24.60 -25.85
CA PRO A 84 9.73 24.05 -24.90
C PRO A 84 10.18 25.11 -23.89
N GLU A 85 10.33 24.69 -22.63
CA GLU A 85 10.80 25.57 -21.56
C GLU A 85 12.13 25.10 -21.00
N HIS A 86 12.98 26.07 -20.66
CA HIS A 86 14.26 25.82 -20.01
C HIS A 86 14.12 25.87 -18.49
N ALA A 87 14.88 25.01 -17.79
CA ALA A 87 14.98 25.01 -16.34
C ALA A 87 16.41 24.66 -15.92
N ASP A 88 16.98 25.43 -15.00
CA ASP A 88 18.32 25.14 -14.42
C ASP A 88 18.33 23.82 -13.65
N ARG A 89 17.19 23.48 -13.02
CA ARG A 89 16.98 22.25 -12.25
C ARG A 89 15.58 21.72 -12.43
N VAL A 90 15.45 20.40 -12.37
CA VAL A 90 14.15 19.71 -12.48
C VAL A 90 13.99 18.77 -11.30
N LEU A 91 12.88 18.90 -10.56
CA LEU A 91 12.45 17.93 -9.57
C LEU A 91 11.25 17.17 -10.11
N VAL A 92 11.42 15.87 -10.33
CA VAL A 92 10.37 14.99 -10.86
C VAL A 92 9.56 14.39 -9.71
N THR A 93 8.26 14.65 -9.70
CA THR A 93 7.31 14.17 -8.66
C THR A 93 6.03 13.64 -9.30
N THR A 94 6.16 12.93 -10.41
CA THR A 94 5.03 12.47 -11.25
C THR A 94 4.20 11.34 -10.62
N GLY A 95 4.63 10.83 -9.48
CA GLY A 95 3.98 9.69 -8.83
C GLY A 95 4.30 8.38 -9.54
N GLY A 96 3.55 7.32 -9.17
CA GLY A 96 3.67 6.01 -9.79
C GLY A 96 3.34 6.03 -11.28
N SER A 97 3.84 5.04 -12.00
CA SER A 97 3.64 4.94 -13.43
C SER A 97 3.02 3.60 -13.82
N PRO A 98 1.72 3.40 -13.58
CA PRO A 98 1.03 2.21 -14.07
C PRO A 98 1.30 1.99 -15.56
N GLN A 99 1.63 0.76 -15.94
CA GLN A 99 1.98 0.40 -17.32
C GLN A 99 3.26 1.08 -17.88
N GLY A 100 4.08 1.75 -17.05
CA GLY A 100 5.36 2.34 -17.47
C GLY A 100 5.28 3.60 -18.33
N LYS A 101 4.10 4.09 -18.67
CA LYS A 101 3.93 5.23 -19.60
C LYS A 101 4.58 6.54 -19.10
N GLY A 102 4.58 6.79 -17.79
CA GLY A 102 5.22 7.97 -17.20
C GLY A 102 6.74 7.91 -17.22
N LEU A 103 7.32 6.71 -17.31
CA LEU A 103 8.77 6.52 -17.34
C LEU A 103 9.38 6.85 -18.71
N ALA A 104 8.57 6.90 -19.77
CA ALA A 104 9.01 7.33 -21.11
C ALA A 104 9.59 8.76 -21.12
N LEU A 105 9.23 9.59 -20.14
CA LEU A 105 9.80 10.91 -19.90
C LEU A 105 11.34 10.90 -19.86
N PHE A 106 11.94 9.81 -19.41
CA PHE A 106 13.39 9.68 -19.19
C PHE A 106 14.11 8.90 -20.31
N ALA A 107 13.42 8.51 -21.36
CA ALA A 107 13.99 7.66 -22.42
C ALA A 107 15.28 8.23 -23.02
N ASN A 108 15.35 9.56 -23.17
CA ASN A 108 16.51 10.25 -23.73
C ASN A 108 17.68 10.41 -22.74
N LEU A 109 17.48 10.12 -21.46
CA LEU A 109 18.47 10.33 -20.39
C LEU A 109 19.15 9.03 -19.94
N GLN A 110 18.79 7.90 -20.54
CA GLN A 110 19.36 6.57 -20.20
C GLN A 110 19.29 6.25 -18.70
N ILE A 111 18.24 6.71 -18.02
CA ILE A 111 18.00 6.45 -16.59
C ILE A 111 17.46 5.03 -16.45
N GLU A 112 18.12 4.21 -15.65
CA GLU A 112 17.67 2.86 -15.34
C GLU A 112 16.32 2.90 -14.63
N THR A 113 15.40 2.04 -15.05
CA THR A 113 14.07 1.90 -14.46
C THR A 113 13.78 0.45 -14.10
N VAL A 114 13.05 0.27 -13.00
CA VAL A 114 12.52 -1.02 -12.58
C VAL A 114 11.09 -1.13 -13.09
N ALA A 115 10.78 -2.20 -13.80
CA ALA A 115 9.45 -2.41 -14.38
C ALA A 115 8.34 -2.24 -13.34
N PRO A 116 7.38 -1.34 -13.58
CA PRO A 116 6.31 -1.08 -12.65
C PRO A 116 5.29 -2.22 -12.63
N VAL A 117 4.89 -2.61 -11.43
CA VAL A 117 3.82 -3.58 -11.19
C VAL A 117 2.85 -3.03 -10.15
N PRO A 118 1.57 -3.45 -10.18
CA PRO A 118 0.60 -3.01 -9.18
C PRO A 118 0.99 -3.43 -7.75
N SER A 119 0.67 -2.58 -6.78
CA SER A 119 0.80 -2.80 -5.34
C SER A 119 -0.46 -2.31 -4.62
N LEU A 120 -0.76 -2.82 -3.42
CA LEU A 120 -1.91 -2.43 -2.61
C LEU A 120 -3.27 -2.60 -3.33
N TYR A 121 -3.61 -3.79 -3.72
CA TYR A 121 -4.89 -4.11 -4.40
C TYR A 121 -5.60 -5.30 -3.76
N GLY A 122 -6.91 -5.40 -4.00
CA GLY A 122 -7.73 -6.56 -3.62
C GLY A 122 -7.58 -7.72 -4.59
N LEU A 123 -7.78 -8.95 -4.08
CA LEU A 123 -7.70 -10.20 -4.84
C LEU A 123 -9.08 -10.78 -5.13
N CYS A 124 -9.32 -11.16 -6.38
CA CYS A 124 -10.60 -11.69 -6.83
C CYS A 124 -10.74 -13.20 -6.52
N LEU A 125 -11.95 -13.59 -6.11
CA LEU A 125 -12.36 -14.97 -5.89
C LEU A 125 -13.62 -15.28 -6.72
N PRO A 126 -13.52 -15.38 -8.05
CA PRO A 126 -14.70 -15.51 -8.91
C PRO A 126 -15.45 -16.83 -8.61
N GLY A 127 -16.76 -16.71 -8.31
CA GLY A 127 -17.62 -17.86 -8.03
C GLY A 127 -17.37 -18.54 -6.67
N HIS A 128 -16.45 -18.05 -5.85
CA HIS A 128 -16.15 -18.67 -4.57
C HIS A 128 -17.25 -18.38 -3.52
N PRO A 129 -17.66 -19.35 -2.69
CA PRO A 129 -18.73 -19.17 -1.70
C PRO A 129 -18.49 -18.04 -0.69
N LEU A 130 -17.25 -17.71 -0.36
CA LEU A 130 -16.92 -16.59 0.53
C LEU A 130 -17.51 -15.27 0.06
N THR A 131 -17.66 -15.04 -1.25
CA THR A 131 -18.21 -13.78 -1.78
C THR A 131 -19.66 -13.52 -1.36
N GLN A 132 -20.38 -14.54 -0.88
CA GLN A 132 -21.73 -14.41 -0.32
C GLN A 132 -21.75 -13.65 1.02
N PHE A 133 -20.60 -13.52 1.69
CA PHE A 133 -20.47 -12.79 2.96
C PHE A 133 -20.04 -11.33 2.74
N THR A 134 -20.39 -10.75 1.59
CA THR A 134 -20.08 -9.35 1.24
C THR A 134 -20.40 -8.38 2.37
N GLY A 135 -19.45 -7.49 2.65
CA GLY A 135 -19.54 -6.48 3.70
C GLY A 135 -19.05 -6.95 5.08
N MET A 136 -18.76 -8.25 5.23
CA MET A 136 -18.21 -8.76 6.48
C MET A 136 -16.76 -8.35 6.65
N VAL A 137 -16.43 -7.81 7.82
CA VAL A 137 -15.08 -7.50 8.26
C VAL A 137 -14.69 -8.45 9.38
N ILE A 138 -13.58 -9.13 9.22
CA ILE A 138 -12.95 -9.94 10.28
C ILE A 138 -11.77 -9.14 10.80
N PRO A 139 -11.75 -8.79 12.09
CA PRO A 139 -10.84 -7.76 12.62
C PRO A 139 -9.37 -8.17 12.61
N ASP A 140 -9.07 -9.45 12.80
CA ASP A 140 -7.70 -9.95 12.83
C ASP A 140 -7.59 -11.29 12.12
N VAL A 141 -6.92 -11.27 10.98
CA VAL A 141 -6.71 -12.44 10.13
C VAL A 141 -5.26 -12.45 9.67
N THR A 142 -4.62 -13.60 9.71
CA THR A 142 -3.35 -13.80 9.00
C THR A 142 -3.63 -14.44 7.64
N ILE A 143 -3.17 -13.80 6.57
CA ILE A 143 -3.31 -14.32 5.21
C ILE A 143 -1.95 -14.46 4.55
N GLY A 144 -1.78 -15.53 3.77
CA GLY A 144 -0.52 -15.79 3.07
C GLY A 144 -0.72 -16.40 1.70
N ILE A 145 0.34 -16.47 0.92
CA ILE A 145 0.39 -17.23 -0.34
C ILE A 145 1.02 -18.58 -0.02
N ALA A 146 0.29 -19.67 -0.28
CA ALA A 146 0.73 -21.02 0.01
C ALA A 146 2.06 -21.32 -0.70
N GLY A 147 2.96 -22.04 -0.02
CA GLY A 147 4.27 -22.40 -0.55
C GLY A 147 5.29 -21.24 -0.57
N THR A 148 4.93 -20.05 -0.06
CA THR A 148 5.82 -18.90 0.02
C THR A 148 5.95 -18.38 1.47
N LYS A 149 6.87 -17.42 1.67
CA LYS A 149 6.98 -16.68 2.94
C LYS A 149 6.11 -15.42 3.01
N HIS A 150 5.39 -15.08 1.92
CA HIS A 150 4.56 -13.88 1.89
C HIS A 150 3.33 -14.07 2.77
N ARG A 151 3.28 -13.30 3.84
CA ARG A 151 2.18 -13.28 4.83
C ARG A 151 1.92 -11.85 5.30
N ALA A 152 0.67 -11.57 5.63
CA ALA A 152 0.26 -10.31 6.22
C ALA A 152 -0.87 -10.53 7.24
N GLN A 153 -0.94 -9.68 8.24
CA GLN A 153 -1.95 -9.71 9.29
C GLN A 153 -2.69 -8.38 9.35
N GLY A 154 -3.96 -8.45 9.71
CA GLY A 154 -4.84 -7.33 9.93
C GLY A 154 -6.30 -7.62 9.60
N PRO A 155 -7.15 -6.60 9.56
CA PRO A 155 -8.54 -6.73 9.15
C PRO A 155 -8.68 -7.24 7.72
N LEU A 156 -9.61 -8.20 7.52
CA LEU A 156 -9.98 -8.75 6.22
C LEU A 156 -11.41 -8.33 5.88
N LEU A 157 -11.61 -7.72 4.74
CA LEU A 157 -12.93 -7.38 4.19
C LEU A 157 -13.31 -8.38 3.09
N ILE A 158 -14.43 -9.05 3.24
CA ILE A 158 -15.05 -9.86 2.19
C ILE A 158 -15.92 -8.97 1.31
N THR A 159 -15.71 -9.04 0.00
CA THR A 159 -16.48 -8.28 -1.00
C THR A 159 -17.21 -9.23 -1.95
N HIS A 160 -18.13 -8.69 -2.76
CA HIS A 160 -18.86 -9.49 -3.75
C HIS A 160 -17.98 -10.05 -4.88
N TRP A 161 -16.77 -9.55 -5.04
CA TRP A 161 -15.80 -10.01 -6.05
C TRP A 161 -14.59 -10.75 -5.46
N GLY A 162 -14.39 -10.75 -4.14
CA GLY A 162 -13.24 -11.41 -3.50
C GLY A 162 -12.87 -10.82 -2.14
N LEU A 163 -11.59 -10.62 -1.92
CA LEU A 163 -11.02 -10.20 -0.65
C LEU A 163 -10.33 -8.83 -0.76
N SER A 164 -10.49 -8.01 0.28
CA SER A 164 -9.87 -6.70 0.43
C SER A 164 -9.56 -6.43 1.91
N GLY A 165 -9.30 -5.18 2.25
CA GLY A 165 -8.94 -4.77 3.62
C GLY A 165 -7.43 -4.83 3.87
N PRO A 166 -6.99 -4.30 5.03
CA PRO A 166 -5.58 -4.13 5.36
C PRO A 166 -4.72 -5.38 5.20
N ALA A 167 -5.23 -6.58 5.57
CA ALA A 167 -4.50 -7.84 5.42
C ALA A 167 -4.16 -8.14 3.95
N ILE A 168 -5.14 -8.01 3.05
CA ILE A 168 -4.95 -8.26 1.61
C ILE A 168 -4.09 -7.18 0.96
N LEU A 169 -4.31 -5.91 1.29
CA LEU A 169 -3.53 -4.80 0.75
C LEU A 169 -2.04 -4.93 1.12
N LYS A 170 -1.74 -5.30 2.37
CA LYS A 170 -0.36 -5.58 2.80
C LYS A 170 0.22 -6.80 2.07
N LEU A 171 -0.54 -7.89 1.96
CA LEU A 171 -0.09 -9.10 1.26
C LEU A 171 0.25 -8.81 -0.20
N SER A 172 -0.62 -8.08 -0.90
CA SER A 172 -0.41 -7.71 -2.30
C SER A 172 0.80 -6.78 -2.48
N ALA A 173 1.15 -5.96 -1.50
CA ALA A 173 2.37 -5.16 -1.51
C ALA A 173 3.61 -6.03 -1.30
N TYR A 174 3.62 -6.90 -0.28
CA TYR A 174 4.76 -7.80 -0.02
C TYR A 174 5.03 -8.77 -1.15
N ALA A 175 4.00 -9.17 -1.89
CA ALA A 175 4.07 -10.15 -2.96
C ALA A 175 3.83 -9.53 -4.36
N ALA A 176 3.98 -8.21 -4.54
CA ALA A 176 3.58 -7.50 -5.75
C ALA A 176 4.15 -8.13 -7.03
N ARG A 177 5.46 -8.39 -7.06
CA ARG A 177 6.14 -9.01 -8.22
C ARG A 177 5.70 -10.46 -8.42
N HIS A 178 5.68 -11.26 -7.36
CA HIS A 178 5.24 -12.66 -7.41
C HIS A 178 3.81 -12.80 -7.95
N LEU A 179 2.88 -11.96 -7.46
CA LEU A 179 1.50 -11.96 -7.93
C LEU A 179 1.38 -11.45 -9.38
N HIS A 180 2.17 -10.47 -9.78
CA HIS A 180 2.21 -10.01 -11.16
C HIS A 180 2.70 -11.10 -12.12
N GLU A 181 3.79 -11.78 -11.79
CA GLU A 181 4.38 -12.88 -12.58
C GLU A 181 3.41 -14.06 -12.74
N SER A 182 2.60 -14.35 -11.72
CA SER A 182 1.56 -15.40 -11.76
C SER A 182 0.26 -14.97 -12.43
N GLY A 183 0.18 -13.75 -12.98
CA GLY A 183 -1.07 -13.20 -13.53
C GLY A 183 -2.15 -12.99 -12.45
N PHE A 184 -1.74 -12.68 -11.23
CA PHE A 184 -2.60 -12.48 -10.04
C PHE A 184 -3.38 -13.74 -9.65
N ARG A 185 -2.82 -14.91 -9.92
CA ARG A 185 -3.34 -16.22 -9.53
C ARG A 185 -2.48 -16.79 -8.43
N ALA A 186 -3.07 -17.14 -7.31
CA ALA A 186 -2.34 -17.71 -6.19
C ALA A 186 -3.24 -18.48 -5.23
N PRO A 187 -2.80 -19.64 -4.70
CA PRO A 187 -3.45 -20.27 -3.58
C PRO A 187 -3.17 -19.45 -2.31
N LEU A 188 -4.24 -18.91 -1.72
CA LEU A 188 -4.17 -18.17 -0.47
C LEU A 188 -4.47 -19.08 0.71
N THR A 189 -3.74 -18.91 1.80
CA THR A 189 -4.05 -19.53 3.10
C THR A 189 -4.59 -18.45 4.04
N ILE A 190 -5.71 -18.72 4.67
CA ILE A 190 -6.37 -17.79 5.60
C ILE A 190 -6.39 -18.43 6.99
N ASN A 191 -5.77 -17.79 7.94
CA ASN A 191 -5.94 -18.06 9.35
C ASN A 191 -6.94 -17.04 9.92
N TRP A 192 -8.17 -17.52 10.17
CA TRP A 192 -9.27 -16.73 10.66
C TRP A 192 -9.17 -16.35 12.14
N MET A 193 -8.26 -16.99 12.86
CA MET A 193 -8.08 -16.82 14.29
C MET A 193 -7.02 -15.79 14.67
N GLY A 194 -6.18 -15.38 13.70
CA GLY A 194 -5.04 -14.50 13.96
C GLY A 194 -3.93 -15.10 14.85
N THR A 195 -4.08 -16.36 15.28
CA THR A 195 -3.12 -17.05 16.15
C THR A 195 -1.86 -17.46 15.38
N GLU A 196 -0.71 -17.56 16.07
CA GLU A 196 0.53 -18.03 15.45
C GLU A 196 0.54 -19.56 15.26
N HIS A 197 -0.09 -20.30 16.17
CA HIS A 197 -0.04 -21.76 16.20
C HIS A 197 -1.43 -22.40 16.20
N GLU A 198 -1.60 -23.51 15.46
CA GLU A 198 -2.85 -24.28 15.39
C GLU A 198 -3.23 -24.87 16.75
N GLU A 199 -2.23 -25.16 17.60
CA GLU A 199 -2.43 -25.70 18.93
C GLU A 199 -3.25 -24.77 19.83
N GLU A 200 -3.06 -23.46 19.71
CA GLU A 200 -3.85 -22.46 20.46
C GLU A 200 -5.35 -22.54 20.08
N THR A 201 -5.61 -22.59 18.78
CA THR A 201 -6.97 -22.76 18.26
C THR A 201 -7.56 -24.10 18.69
N THR A 202 -6.78 -25.17 18.65
CA THR A 202 -7.21 -26.51 19.11
C THR A 202 -7.52 -26.47 20.61
N GLY A 203 -6.69 -25.86 21.42
CA GLY A 203 -6.91 -25.68 22.86
C GLY A 203 -8.21 -24.91 23.17
N MET A 204 -8.46 -23.82 22.47
CA MET A 204 -9.69 -23.04 22.58
C MET A 204 -10.93 -23.89 22.21
N LEU A 205 -10.89 -24.65 21.11
CA LEU A 205 -11.99 -25.52 20.71
C LEU A 205 -12.25 -26.65 21.74
N MET A 206 -11.19 -27.21 22.35
CA MET A 206 -11.31 -28.19 23.42
C MET A 206 -11.95 -27.58 24.68
N GLN A 207 -11.58 -26.36 25.03
CA GLN A 207 -12.18 -25.64 26.12
C GLN A 207 -13.69 -25.41 25.87
N MET A 208 -14.06 -24.93 24.67
CA MET A 208 -15.47 -24.76 24.29
C MET A 208 -16.26 -26.09 24.36
N ALA A 209 -15.67 -27.22 23.95
CA ALA A 209 -16.30 -28.53 24.02
C ALA A 209 -16.51 -28.98 25.49
N THR A 210 -15.63 -28.59 26.40
CA THR A 210 -15.72 -28.88 27.83
C THR A 210 -16.73 -27.98 28.54
N GLU A 211 -16.77 -26.71 28.16
CA GLU A 211 -17.61 -25.71 28.81
C GLU A 211 -19.07 -25.79 28.33
N TYR A 212 -19.28 -26.13 27.06
CA TYR A 212 -20.65 -26.19 26.44
C TYR A 212 -21.00 -27.55 25.83
N PRO A 213 -20.78 -28.68 26.53
CA PRO A 213 -20.87 -30.02 25.93
C PRO A 213 -22.19 -30.34 25.28
N GLN A 214 -23.32 -29.85 25.83
CA GLN A 214 -24.67 -30.10 25.35
C GLN A 214 -25.19 -29.09 24.30
N ARG A 215 -24.42 -27.99 24.08
CA ARG A 215 -24.79 -26.98 23.07
C ARG A 215 -24.40 -27.45 21.69
N GLN A 216 -25.21 -27.09 20.67
CA GLN A 216 -24.83 -27.30 19.27
C GLN A 216 -23.64 -26.44 18.90
N ILE A 217 -22.76 -27.01 18.09
CA ILE A 217 -21.57 -26.28 17.60
C ILE A 217 -21.91 -25.05 16.73
N ALA A 218 -23.09 -25.03 16.14
CA ALA A 218 -23.61 -23.86 15.41
C ALA A 218 -23.83 -22.64 16.30
N ASN A 219 -24.12 -22.84 17.59
CA ASN A 219 -24.62 -21.80 18.49
C ASN A 219 -23.57 -21.27 19.50
N VAL A 220 -22.40 -21.89 19.53
CA VAL A 220 -21.27 -21.47 20.37
C VAL A 220 -20.02 -21.44 19.51
N TYR A 221 -19.50 -20.25 19.27
CA TYR A 221 -18.40 -20.02 18.32
C TYR A 221 -17.62 -18.74 18.69
N PRO A 222 -16.40 -18.56 18.15
CA PRO A 222 -15.63 -17.32 18.35
C PRO A 222 -16.40 -16.10 17.82
N PRO A 223 -16.71 -15.10 18.67
CA PRO A 223 -17.63 -14.00 18.32
C PRO A 223 -17.21 -13.18 17.09
N HIS A 224 -15.90 -13.03 16.86
CA HIS A 224 -15.35 -12.25 15.75
C HIS A 224 -15.61 -12.86 14.37
N LEU A 225 -15.94 -14.16 14.28
CA LEU A 225 -16.25 -14.82 13.01
C LEU A 225 -17.69 -14.59 12.54
N GLY A 226 -18.61 -14.29 13.45
CA GLY A 226 -20.04 -14.19 13.16
C GLY A 226 -20.66 -15.53 12.72
N SER A 227 -21.97 -15.67 12.93
CA SER A 227 -22.68 -16.94 12.72
C SER A 227 -22.59 -17.46 11.28
N ARG A 228 -22.73 -16.59 10.30
CA ARG A 228 -22.77 -17.00 8.88
C ARG A 228 -21.43 -17.57 8.40
N LEU A 229 -20.32 -16.90 8.74
CA LEU A 229 -18.97 -17.38 8.38
C LEU A 229 -18.64 -18.65 9.17
N TRP A 230 -19.01 -18.69 10.45
CA TRP A 230 -18.83 -19.89 11.28
C TRP A 230 -19.50 -21.13 10.69
N LEU A 231 -20.79 -21.04 10.31
CA LEU A 231 -21.51 -22.15 9.66
C LEU A 231 -20.83 -22.61 8.36
N TYR A 232 -20.33 -21.67 7.57
CA TYR A 232 -19.55 -21.98 6.38
C TYR A 232 -18.27 -22.76 6.75
N LEU A 233 -17.48 -22.31 7.73
CA LEU A 233 -16.25 -22.97 8.16
C LEU A 233 -16.50 -24.35 8.77
N LEU A 234 -17.61 -24.54 9.51
CA LEU A 234 -18.05 -25.88 9.94
C LEU A 234 -18.31 -26.80 8.75
N SER A 235 -18.98 -26.32 7.74
CA SER A 235 -19.23 -27.07 6.50
C SER A 235 -17.90 -27.44 5.80
N GLN A 236 -16.94 -26.51 5.71
CA GLN A 236 -15.62 -26.78 5.13
C GLN A 236 -14.82 -27.83 5.92
N SER A 237 -15.00 -27.89 7.25
CA SER A 237 -14.39 -28.91 8.11
C SER A 237 -15.12 -30.27 8.08
N GLY A 238 -16.22 -30.38 7.33
CA GLY A 238 -17.06 -31.58 7.27
C GLY A 238 -17.81 -31.88 8.57
N LEU A 239 -18.10 -30.84 9.37
CA LEU A 239 -18.87 -30.97 10.61
C LEU A 239 -20.33 -30.56 10.39
N ASN A 240 -21.26 -31.39 10.91
CA ASN A 240 -22.68 -31.06 10.92
C ASN A 240 -22.94 -30.01 12.00
N PRO A 241 -23.51 -28.82 11.66
CA PRO A 241 -23.77 -27.73 12.60
C PRO A 241 -24.68 -28.10 13.76
N SER A 242 -25.58 -29.09 13.59
CA SER A 242 -26.51 -29.56 14.62
C SER A 242 -25.86 -30.48 15.67
N ARG A 243 -24.60 -30.90 15.47
CA ARG A 243 -23.89 -31.71 16.46
C ARG A 243 -23.69 -30.92 17.75
N ARG A 244 -23.70 -31.64 18.87
CA ARG A 244 -23.27 -31.07 20.15
C ARG A 244 -21.77 -31.07 20.28
N TRP A 245 -21.20 -30.14 21.03
CA TRP A 245 -19.76 -30.05 21.25
C TRP A 245 -19.15 -31.35 21.79
N ALA A 246 -19.86 -32.06 22.72
CA ALA A 246 -19.42 -33.37 23.24
C ALA A 246 -19.30 -34.47 22.18
N GLU A 247 -20.01 -34.33 21.05
CA GLU A 247 -20.06 -35.33 19.97
C GLU A 247 -19.00 -35.10 18.88
N VAL A 248 -18.31 -33.97 18.87
CA VAL A 248 -17.32 -33.61 17.82
C VAL A 248 -16.10 -34.53 17.85
N GLY A 249 -15.63 -34.86 19.04
CA GLY A 249 -14.44 -35.70 19.28
C GLY A 249 -13.13 -35.07 18.80
N ARG A 250 -12.01 -35.62 19.23
CA ARG A 250 -10.66 -35.08 18.93
C ARG A 250 -10.41 -34.87 17.45
N LYS A 251 -10.72 -35.86 16.60
CA LYS A 251 -10.50 -35.77 15.15
C LYS A 251 -11.31 -34.65 14.51
N GLY A 252 -12.52 -34.40 14.98
CA GLY A 252 -13.38 -33.30 14.52
C GLY A 252 -12.81 -31.94 14.92
N LEU A 253 -12.36 -31.80 16.17
CA LEU A 253 -11.75 -30.57 16.68
C LEU A 253 -10.44 -30.21 15.92
N HIS A 254 -9.57 -31.19 15.65
CA HIS A 254 -8.37 -30.94 14.84
C HIS A 254 -8.69 -30.52 13.41
N ARG A 255 -9.66 -31.16 12.74
CA ARG A 255 -10.07 -30.74 11.39
C ARG A 255 -10.63 -29.32 11.38
N LEU A 256 -11.42 -28.97 12.40
CA LEU A 256 -11.96 -27.64 12.55
C LEU A 256 -10.83 -26.64 12.82
N ALA A 257 -9.89 -26.92 13.72
CA ALA A 257 -8.73 -26.10 13.99
C ALA A 257 -7.90 -25.84 12.72
N SER A 258 -7.59 -26.90 11.96
CA SER A 258 -6.88 -26.78 10.69
C SER A 258 -7.67 -25.92 9.67
N THR A 259 -8.99 -26.08 9.58
CA THR A 259 -9.83 -25.23 8.71
C THR A 259 -9.80 -23.77 9.18
N LEU A 260 -9.81 -23.51 10.47
CA LEU A 260 -9.77 -22.16 11.03
C LEU A 260 -8.42 -21.47 10.86
N THR A 261 -7.32 -22.22 10.87
CA THR A 261 -5.95 -21.68 10.84
C THR A 261 -5.28 -21.77 9.46
N CYS A 262 -5.78 -22.62 8.57
CA CYS A 262 -5.20 -22.86 7.23
C CYS A 262 -6.27 -23.08 6.15
N HIS A 263 -7.29 -22.23 6.11
CA HIS A 263 -8.33 -22.30 5.06
C HIS A 263 -7.75 -21.84 3.73
N THR A 264 -7.75 -22.74 2.74
CA THR A 264 -7.18 -22.45 1.42
C THR A 264 -8.26 -21.98 0.44
N VAL A 265 -7.97 -20.90 -0.29
CA VAL A 265 -8.83 -20.36 -1.34
C VAL A 265 -7.99 -19.95 -2.55
N GLU A 266 -8.53 -20.08 -3.76
CA GLU A 266 -7.83 -19.70 -4.99
C GLU A 266 -8.15 -18.27 -5.40
N ALA A 267 -7.15 -17.39 -5.35
CA ALA A 267 -7.24 -16.08 -5.97
C ALA A 267 -7.08 -16.20 -7.49
N ASN A 268 -7.92 -15.50 -8.25
CA ASN A 268 -7.88 -15.48 -9.70
C ASN A 268 -8.13 -14.06 -10.22
N GLY A 269 -7.09 -13.25 -10.20
CA GLY A 269 -7.09 -11.88 -10.68
C GLY A 269 -7.08 -10.83 -9.56
N LYS A 270 -6.73 -9.61 -9.95
CA LYS A 270 -6.88 -8.42 -9.10
C LYS A 270 -8.20 -7.71 -9.37
N ASN A 271 -8.66 -6.90 -8.41
CA ASN A 271 -9.84 -6.06 -8.62
C ASN A 271 -9.64 -5.12 -9.83
N ARG A 272 -10.57 -5.18 -10.80
CA ARG A 272 -10.52 -4.39 -12.03
C ARG A 272 -11.20 -3.02 -11.92
N HIS A 273 -12.02 -2.81 -10.89
CA HIS A 273 -12.86 -1.60 -10.75
C HIS A 273 -12.13 -0.41 -10.12
N LYS A 274 -10.94 -0.62 -9.60
CA LYS A 274 -10.04 0.44 -9.12
C LYS A 274 -8.65 0.13 -9.61
N GLU A 275 -7.96 1.16 -10.07
CA GLU A 275 -6.52 1.10 -10.27
C GLU A 275 -5.85 0.71 -8.93
N GLU A 276 -4.65 0.17 -9.02
CA GLU A 276 -3.84 -0.04 -7.81
C GLU A 276 -3.68 1.28 -7.05
N PHE A 277 -3.60 1.18 -5.72
CA PHE A 277 -3.37 2.36 -4.89
C PHE A 277 -1.93 2.87 -5.00
N VAL A 278 -0.97 1.98 -5.31
CA VAL A 278 0.47 2.25 -5.38
C VAL A 278 1.10 1.41 -6.47
N THR A 279 2.13 1.95 -7.10
CA THR A 279 2.96 1.24 -8.09
C THR A 279 4.28 0.81 -7.45
N CYS A 280 4.59 -0.48 -7.48
CA CYS A 280 5.91 -1.03 -7.13
C CYS A 280 6.80 -1.01 -8.37
N GLY A 281 7.94 -0.35 -8.32
CA GLY A 281 8.81 -0.07 -9.48
C GLY A 281 8.82 1.41 -9.84
N GLY A 282 9.70 1.80 -10.73
CA GLY A 282 9.92 3.19 -11.11
C GLY A 282 11.38 3.46 -11.47
N VAL A 283 11.87 4.68 -11.25
CA VAL A 283 13.30 5.02 -11.41
C VAL A 283 14.12 4.26 -10.38
N ALA A 284 15.11 3.49 -10.85
CA ALA A 284 15.95 2.66 -10.00
C ALA A 284 16.78 3.51 -9.02
N LEU A 285 16.83 3.08 -7.76
CA LEU A 285 17.57 3.81 -6.69
C LEU A 285 19.08 3.87 -6.92
N THR A 286 19.62 3.01 -7.77
CA THR A 286 21.02 3.03 -8.21
C THR A 286 21.40 4.35 -8.89
N ASN A 287 20.45 4.97 -9.60
CA ASN A 287 20.66 6.27 -10.25
C ASN A 287 20.71 7.44 -9.26
N ILE A 288 20.30 7.25 -8.02
CA ILE A 288 19.98 8.36 -7.10
C ILE A 288 21.01 8.46 -5.98
N ASN A 289 21.40 9.68 -5.67
CA ASN A 289 22.12 9.96 -4.43
C ASN A 289 21.14 9.94 -3.24
N PRO A 290 21.26 8.98 -2.31
CA PRO A 290 20.30 8.82 -1.23
C PRO A 290 20.31 9.94 -0.18
N SER A 291 21.21 10.92 -0.31
CA SER A 291 21.31 12.05 0.63
C SER A 291 20.69 13.33 0.08
N THR A 292 20.63 13.47 -1.23
CA THR A 292 20.19 14.68 -1.94
C THR A 292 18.98 14.43 -2.83
N LEU A 293 18.73 13.16 -3.19
CA LEU A 293 17.76 12.73 -4.18
C LEU A 293 18.06 13.21 -5.61
N GLU A 294 19.28 13.68 -5.84
CA GLU A 294 19.79 14.04 -7.15
C GLU A 294 20.19 12.82 -7.98
N CYS A 295 19.96 12.88 -9.28
CA CYS A 295 20.45 11.88 -10.21
C CYS A 295 21.98 11.92 -10.28
N ARG A 296 22.64 10.76 -10.15
CA ARG A 296 24.11 10.65 -10.14
C ARG A 296 24.74 11.01 -11.48
N THR A 297 24.04 10.73 -12.58
CA THR A 297 24.54 10.92 -13.96
C THR A 297 24.05 12.22 -14.59
N HIS A 298 23.06 12.88 -13.98
CA HIS A 298 22.44 14.10 -14.51
C HIS A 298 22.34 15.16 -13.41
N PRO A 299 23.43 15.92 -13.15
CA PRO A 299 23.42 16.99 -12.16
C PRO A 299 22.30 17.99 -12.41
N GLY A 300 21.60 18.40 -11.35
CA GLY A 300 20.43 19.27 -11.42
C GLY A 300 19.10 18.55 -11.65
N LEU A 301 19.10 17.23 -11.88
CA LEU A 301 17.87 16.42 -11.97
C LEU A 301 17.63 15.68 -10.66
N TYR A 302 16.46 15.89 -10.07
CA TYR A 302 16.05 15.32 -8.78
C TYR A 302 14.78 14.51 -8.93
N PHE A 303 14.59 13.54 -8.02
CA PHE A 303 13.41 12.68 -7.98
C PHE A 303 12.86 12.58 -6.57
N ALA A 304 11.54 12.66 -6.40
CA ALA A 304 10.89 12.46 -5.10
C ALA A 304 9.52 11.79 -5.23
N GLY A 305 9.20 10.96 -4.26
CA GLY A 305 7.93 10.23 -4.21
C GLY A 305 7.95 8.97 -5.03
N GLU A 306 6.78 8.51 -5.42
CA GLU A 306 6.50 7.20 -6.02
C GLU A 306 7.01 7.04 -7.47
N VAL A 307 7.55 8.09 -8.08
CA VAL A 307 8.30 7.97 -9.35
C VAL A 307 9.57 7.14 -9.19
N LEU A 308 10.11 7.06 -7.99
CA LEU A 308 11.22 6.19 -7.61
C LEU A 308 10.71 4.76 -7.33
N ASP A 309 11.58 3.76 -7.47
CA ASP A 309 11.31 2.38 -7.04
C ASP A 309 11.26 2.30 -5.49
N VAL A 310 10.26 2.96 -4.92
CA VAL A 310 9.97 3.01 -3.48
C VAL A 310 8.48 2.90 -3.28
N ASP A 311 8.04 1.79 -2.75
CA ASP A 311 6.66 1.58 -2.32
C ASP A 311 6.61 1.01 -0.89
N ALA A 312 5.51 1.25 -0.21
CA ALA A 312 5.27 0.81 1.14
C ALA A 312 3.83 0.30 1.30
N ILE A 313 3.59 -0.38 2.42
CA ILE A 313 2.24 -0.84 2.79
C ILE A 313 1.29 0.33 3.06
N THR A 314 0.00 0.02 3.20
CA THR A 314 -1.05 0.96 3.63
C THR A 314 -0.77 1.48 5.05
N GLY A 315 -1.25 2.71 5.36
CA GLY A 315 -1.08 3.38 6.65
C GLY A 315 -0.34 4.74 6.55
N GLY A 316 -0.43 5.42 5.40
CA GLY A 316 0.18 6.76 5.21
C GLY A 316 1.68 6.75 4.89
N PHE A 317 2.33 5.59 4.87
CA PHE A 317 3.79 5.48 4.66
C PHE A 317 4.25 6.03 3.32
N ASN A 318 3.48 5.82 2.24
CA ASN A 318 3.80 6.34 0.91
C ASN A 318 3.72 7.87 0.86
N LEU A 319 2.73 8.47 1.52
CA LEU A 319 2.62 9.93 1.66
C LEU A 319 3.78 10.49 2.50
N GLN A 320 4.10 9.86 3.64
CA GLN A 320 5.24 10.28 4.45
C GLN A 320 6.55 10.18 3.68
N ALA A 321 6.74 9.13 2.90
CA ALA A 321 7.93 8.98 2.04
C ALA A 321 8.01 10.12 1.00
N ALA A 322 6.90 10.47 0.36
CA ALA A 322 6.86 11.56 -0.61
C ALA A 322 7.18 12.92 0.02
N TRP A 323 6.60 13.24 1.19
CA TRP A 323 6.90 14.50 1.91
C TRP A 323 8.35 14.57 2.37
N THR A 324 8.86 13.48 2.95
CA THR A 324 10.27 13.39 3.36
C THR A 324 11.22 13.60 2.17
N MET A 325 10.95 12.93 1.06
CA MET A 325 11.78 13.07 -0.15
C MET A 325 11.66 14.46 -0.76
N GLY A 326 10.46 15.03 -0.84
CA GLY A 326 10.24 16.39 -1.30
C GLY A 326 11.01 17.44 -0.47
N TYR A 327 10.98 17.29 0.87
CA TYR A 327 11.73 18.15 1.78
C TYR A 327 13.24 18.06 1.55
N VAL A 328 13.78 16.83 1.46
CA VAL A 328 15.23 16.62 1.30
C VAL A 328 15.72 17.17 -0.04
N ALA A 329 14.99 16.90 -1.13
CA ALA A 329 15.33 17.43 -2.46
C ALA A 329 15.30 18.97 -2.48
N ALA A 330 14.21 19.56 -1.97
CA ALA A 330 14.07 21.02 -1.94
C ALA A 330 15.15 21.70 -1.10
N LYS A 331 15.50 21.12 0.06
CA LYS A 331 16.59 21.63 0.91
C LYS A 331 17.93 21.63 0.19
N HIS A 332 18.24 20.57 -0.54
CA HIS A 332 19.52 20.45 -1.29
C HIS A 332 19.54 21.45 -2.45
N ILE A 333 18.48 21.57 -3.22
CA ILE A 333 18.34 22.55 -4.32
C ILE A 333 18.59 23.98 -3.80
N GLY A 334 17.99 24.36 -2.67
CA GLY A 334 18.16 25.68 -2.08
C GLY A 334 19.56 25.98 -1.53
N MET A 335 20.25 24.96 -0.98
CA MET A 335 21.62 25.11 -0.49
C MET A 335 22.63 25.37 -1.63
N GLU A 336 22.48 24.71 -2.77
CA GLU A 336 23.33 24.90 -3.94
C GLU A 336 23.16 26.29 -4.54
N GLU A 337 21.96 26.86 -4.57
CA GLU A 337 21.75 28.24 -5.02
C GLU A 337 22.44 29.25 -4.13
N SER A 338 22.32 29.09 -2.81
CA SER A 338 23.00 29.96 -1.85
C SER A 338 24.52 29.92 -2.01
N SER A 339 25.08 28.76 -2.32
CA SER A 339 26.51 28.58 -2.55
C SER A 339 27.00 29.19 -3.88
N LYS A 340 26.15 29.23 -4.91
CA LYS A 340 26.47 29.89 -6.21
C LYS A 340 26.39 31.41 -6.09
N VAL A 341 25.45 31.96 -5.34
CA VAL A 341 25.31 33.39 -5.08
C VAL A 341 26.49 33.93 -4.25
N ALA A 342 26.98 33.16 -3.27
CA ALA A 342 28.12 33.55 -2.44
C ALA A 342 29.47 33.51 -3.17
N LYS A 343 29.55 32.89 -4.35
CA LYS A 343 30.77 32.80 -5.18
C LYS A 343 30.82 33.83 -6.33
N LYS A 344 29.76 34.59 -6.53
CA LYS A 344 29.67 35.73 -7.43
C LYS A 344 29.84 37.05 -6.65
#